data_c63399c0c088c71ad5d479d248fb23ba
#
_entry.id   c63399c0c088c71ad5d479d248fb23ba
#
_cell.length_a   1.000
_cell.length_b   1.000
_cell.length_c   1.000
_cell.angle_alpha   90.00
_cell.angle_beta   90.00
_cell.angle_gamma   90.00
#
_symmetry.space_group_name_H-M   'P 1'
#
loop_
_entity.id
_entity.type
_entity.pdbx_description
1 polymer ?
#
loop_
_entity_poly.entity_id
_entity_poly.type
_entity_poly.pdbx_seq_one_letter_code
_entity_poly.pdbx_strand_id
1 'polypeptide(L)'
;MVKVSQIASSLGLELVGEDIELVGYSQLADIKPNTLVFAKKFKDEFVEQLDGQKAIVAIVTPDYAGKLHCPHIVSPNARLDFIKAISKFFAAKPPQSGIHPTAVVEEGAVIGEGVTIGANCFVSSRCKIGDYTWLHPNVVLDNQVTVGKHCEIKSGVVVGQSGFGFERDADGQPVYFPHTGGVVIGDHVYIGANTCVDRGTMGNTYLDDYVKIDNLVHISHNCHLERGTFVVSGAFLGGGTHTGENCWLAANITVKEQTRINDRALVGLGAVVLKEVEEGAVMIGNPAKKLEKKH
;
A
#
# COMPACT_ATOMS: atom_id res chain seq x y z
N MET A 1 -21.44 16.86 7.99
CA MET A 1 -21.96 17.20 6.65
C MET A 1 -20.94 18.08 5.96
N VAL A 2 -20.76 17.95 4.67
CA VAL A 2 -19.73 18.67 3.88
C VAL A 2 -20.40 19.23 2.63
N LYS A 3 -20.19 20.52 2.35
CA LYS A 3 -20.67 21.13 1.10
C LYS A 3 -19.86 20.67 -0.10
N VAL A 4 -20.51 20.48 -1.24
CA VAL A 4 -19.82 20.04 -2.48
C VAL A 4 -18.80 21.06 -2.93
N SER A 5 -19.07 22.34 -2.77
CA SER A 5 -18.12 23.42 -3.07
C SER A 5 -16.80 23.30 -2.30
N GLN A 6 -16.83 22.80 -1.07
CA GLN A 6 -15.62 22.53 -0.29
C GLN A 6 -14.81 21.38 -0.87
N ILE A 7 -15.50 20.33 -1.37
CA ILE A 7 -14.86 19.20 -2.05
C ILE A 7 -14.23 19.69 -3.35
N ALA A 8 -14.99 20.36 -4.22
CA ALA A 8 -14.52 20.90 -5.49
C ALA A 8 -13.28 21.78 -5.31
N SER A 9 -13.37 22.76 -4.41
CA SER A 9 -12.25 23.66 -4.07
C SER A 9 -11.02 22.89 -3.59
N SER A 10 -11.20 21.84 -2.78
CA SER A 10 -10.07 21.06 -2.28
C SER A 10 -9.37 20.23 -3.34
N LEU A 11 -10.06 19.94 -4.44
CA LEU A 11 -9.53 19.22 -5.61
C LEU A 11 -9.01 20.19 -6.69
N GLY A 12 -9.23 21.51 -6.55
CA GLY A 12 -8.92 22.50 -7.57
C GLY A 12 -9.81 22.38 -8.81
N LEU A 13 -11.05 21.90 -8.64
CA LEU A 13 -12.02 21.64 -9.69
C LEU A 13 -13.29 22.50 -9.47
N GLU A 14 -14.09 22.66 -10.53
CA GLU A 14 -15.35 23.40 -10.50
C GLU A 14 -16.54 22.48 -10.22
N LEU A 15 -17.49 23.00 -9.43
CA LEU A 15 -18.81 22.39 -9.24
C LEU A 15 -19.76 22.92 -10.32
N VAL A 16 -20.41 22.01 -11.02
CA VAL A 16 -21.52 22.30 -11.94
C VAL A 16 -22.83 21.92 -11.24
N GLY A 17 -23.75 22.91 -11.11
CA GLY A 17 -25.06 22.70 -10.48
C GLY A 17 -25.13 23.19 -9.04
N GLU A 18 -26.09 22.66 -8.28
CA GLU A 18 -26.42 23.11 -6.93
C GLU A 18 -25.38 22.67 -5.89
N ASP A 19 -25.04 23.57 -4.95
CA ASP A 19 -24.15 23.28 -3.83
C ASP A 19 -24.90 22.64 -2.66
N ILE A 20 -25.06 21.31 -2.71
CA ILE A 20 -25.74 20.54 -1.67
C ILE A 20 -24.80 20.08 -0.56
N GLU A 21 -25.36 19.68 0.58
CA GLU A 21 -24.63 19.07 1.68
C GLU A 21 -24.62 17.54 1.58
N LEU A 22 -23.43 16.95 1.71
CA LEU A 22 -23.22 15.50 1.68
C LEU A 22 -22.96 14.94 3.08
N VAL A 23 -23.49 13.75 3.32
CA VAL A 23 -23.31 12.99 4.56
C VAL A 23 -22.31 11.85 4.41
N GLY A 24 -21.91 11.52 3.17
CA GLY A 24 -21.02 10.40 2.90
C GLY A 24 -20.81 10.16 1.40
N TYR A 25 -20.53 8.94 1.08
CA TYR A 25 -20.36 8.46 -0.30
C TYR A 25 -21.08 7.13 -0.52
N SER A 26 -21.36 6.80 -1.77
CA SER A 26 -21.98 5.52 -2.14
C SER A 26 -21.42 4.94 -3.42
N GLN A 27 -21.72 3.67 -3.64
CA GLN A 27 -21.39 2.99 -4.88
C GLN A 27 -22.42 3.34 -5.97
N LEU A 28 -21.98 3.39 -7.22
CA LEU A 28 -22.87 3.64 -8.34
C LEU A 28 -24.01 2.61 -8.46
N ALA A 29 -23.76 1.36 -8.03
CA ALA A 29 -24.76 0.29 -8.01
C ALA A 29 -25.80 0.40 -6.87
N ASP A 30 -25.52 1.20 -5.81
CA ASP A 30 -26.40 1.41 -4.65
C ASP A 30 -26.27 2.86 -4.19
N ILE A 31 -26.85 3.77 -4.95
CA ILE A 31 -26.78 5.21 -4.70
C ILE A 31 -27.72 5.58 -3.56
N LYS A 32 -27.19 6.30 -2.57
CA LYS A 32 -27.95 6.81 -1.43
C LYS A 32 -28.09 8.34 -1.50
N PRO A 33 -29.17 8.91 -0.99
CA PRO A 33 -29.34 10.37 -0.95
C PRO A 33 -28.22 11.08 -0.21
N ASN A 34 -27.88 12.28 -0.63
CA ASN A 34 -26.84 13.14 -0.02
C ASN A 34 -25.46 12.48 0.02
N THR A 35 -25.10 11.73 -1.03
CA THR A 35 -23.79 11.09 -1.11
C THR A 35 -23.02 11.47 -2.36
N LEU A 36 -21.68 11.34 -2.25
CA LEU A 36 -20.74 11.47 -3.35
C LEU A 36 -20.60 10.12 -4.06
N VAL A 37 -20.69 10.13 -5.38
CA VAL A 37 -20.41 8.97 -6.24
C VAL A 37 -19.36 9.31 -7.29
N PHE A 38 -18.83 8.33 -8.02
CA PHE A 38 -17.98 8.62 -9.17
C PHE A 38 -18.30 7.69 -10.34
N ALA A 39 -18.09 8.19 -11.57
CA ALA A 39 -18.17 7.41 -12.80
C ALA A 39 -16.90 7.61 -13.63
N LYS A 40 -16.14 6.51 -13.85
CA LYS A 40 -14.84 6.52 -14.53
C LYS A 40 -14.93 6.47 -16.06
N LYS A 41 -15.98 5.83 -16.57
CA LYS A 41 -16.19 5.65 -18.02
C LYS A 41 -17.61 6.08 -18.36
N PHE A 42 -17.73 6.82 -19.46
CA PHE A 42 -19.03 7.23 -19.96
C PHE A 42 -19.87 6.00 -20.36
N LYS A 43 -21.12 6.00 -19.88
CA LYS A 43 -22.17 5.07 -20.31
C LYS A 43 -23.51 5.78 -20.17
N ASP A 44 -24.37 5.68 -21.18
CA ASP A 44 -25.70 6.32 -21.17
C ASP A 44 -26.54 5.84 -19.99
N GLU A 45 -26.48 4.55 -19.65
CA GLU A 45 -27.17 3.98 -18.48
C GLU A 45 -26.77 4.66 -17.15
N PHE A 46 -25.53 5.15 -17.03
CA PHE A 46 -25.09 5.86 -15.83
C PHE A 46 -25.61 7.29 -15.80
N VAL A 47 -25.83 7.94 -16.94
CA VAL A 47 -26.48 9.27 -17.00
C VAL A 47 -27.90 9.15 -16.46
N GLU A 48 -28.68 8.23 -16.97
CA GLU A 48 -30.05 7.99 -16.50
C GLU A 48 -30.11 7.64 -15.00
N GLN A 49 -29.18 6.78 -14.56
CA GLN A 49 -29.06 6.39 -13.16
C GLN A 49 -28.72 7.57 -12.24
N LEU A 50 -27.79 8.43 -12.64
CA LEU A 50 -27.37 9.60 -11.86
C LEU A 50 -28.47 10.68 -11.83
N ASP A 51 -29.06 11.02 -12.96
CA ASP A 51 -30.10 12.02 -13.08
C ASP A 51 -31.45 11.59 -12.47
N GLY A 52 -31.69 10.29 -12.38
CA GLY A 52 -32.84 9.72 -11.69
C GLY A 52 -32.82 9.84 -10.17
N GLN A 53 -31.67 10.21 -9.58
CA GLN A 53 -31.51 10.31 -8.14
C GLN A 53 -31.60 11.76 -7.65
N LYS A 54 -32.20 11.96 -6.48
CA LYS A 54 -32.25 13.27 -5.82
C LYS A 54 -31.09 13.43 -4.84
N ALA A 55 -30.56 14.64 -4.78
CA ALA A 55 -29.55 15.04 -3.79
C ALA A 55 -28.30 14.12 -3.80
N ILE A 56 -27.70 13.91 -4.96
CA ILE A 56 -26.41 13.26 -5.11
C ILE A 56 -25.43 14.18 -5.83
N VAL A 57 -24.14 13.88 -5.71
CA VAL A 57 -23.10 14.54 -6.48
C VAL A 57 -22.19 13.49 -7.11
N ALA A 58 -21.90 13.67 -8.38
CA ALA A 58 -21.02 12.78 -9.12
C ALA A 58 -19.67 13.46 -9.42
N ILE A 59 -18.56 12.74 -9.18
CA ILE A 59 -17.27 13.08 -9.80
C ILE A 59 -17.16 12.25 -11.06
N VAL A 60 -17.08 12.91 -12.22
CA VAL A 60 -17.18 12.26 -13.52
C VAL A 60 -16.03 12.67 -14.45
N THR A 61 -15.76 11.84 -15.44
CA THR A 61 -14.80 12.17 -16.49
C THR A 61 -15.38 13.19 -17.48
N PRO A 62 -14.52 13.91 -18.27
CA PRO A 62 -14.97 14.95 -19.19
C PRO A 62 -16.06 14.50 -20.20
N ASP A 63 -16.13 13.21 -20.50
CA ASP A 63 -17.14 12.65 -21.42
C ASP A 63 -18.59 12.85 -20.96
N TYR A 64 -18.79 13.14 -19.67
CA TYR A 64 -20.09 13.45 -19.06
C TYR A 64 -20.46 14.94 -19.14
N ALA A 65 -19.51 15.82 -19.47
CA ALA A 65 -19.75 17.25 -19.49
C ALA A 65 -20.95 17.61 -20.38
N GLY A 66 -21.88 18.40 -19.84
CA GLY A 66 -23.13 18.82 -20.51
C GLY A 66 -24.18 17.73 -20.73
N LYS A 67 -23.99 16.54 -20.14
CA LYS A 67 -24.93 15.40 -20.27
C LYS A 67 -25.66 15.08 -18.97
N LEU A 68 -25.22 15.65 -17.84
CA LEU A 68 -25.80 15.41 -16.52
C LEU A 68 -26.61 16.63 -16.07
N HIS A 69 -27.75 16.37 -15.42
CA HIS A 69 -28.58 17.38 -14.75
C HIS A 69 -28.36 17.40 -13.24
N CYS A 70 -27.87 16.30 -12.64
CA CYS A 70 -27.49 16.29 -11.23
C CYS A 70 -26.22 17.14 -10.99
N PRO A 71 -26.02 17.69 -9.77
CA PRO A 71 -24.78 18.35 -9.42
C PRO A 71 -23.55 17.44 -9.65
N HIS A 72 -22.51 17.98 -10.29
CA HIS A 72 -21.33 17.17 -10.61
C HIS A 72 -20.04 17.98 -10.65
N ILE A 73 -18.92 17.27 -10.52
CA ILE A 73 -17.55 17.77 -10.64
C ILE A 73 -16.88 17.03 -11.79
N VAL A 74 -16.42 17.78 -12.81
CA VAL A 74 -15.70 17.19 -13.94
C VAL A 74 -14.22 17.04 -13.60
N SER A 75 -13.69 15.82 -13.70
CA SER A 75 -12.31 15.50 -13.35
C SER A 75 -11.65 14.66 -14.45
N PRO A 76 -10.40 14.96 -14.85
CA PRO A 76 -9.64 14.12 -15.76
C PRO A 76 -9.34 12.73 -15.17
N ASN A 77 -9.39 12.60 -13.84
CA ASN A 77 -9.24 11.32 -13.14
C ASN A 77 -10.27 11.20 -12.01
N ALA A 78 -11.54 10.98 -12.38
CA ALA A 78 -12.67 10.93 -11.47
C ALA A 78 -12.47 9.96 -10.30
N ARG A 79 -11.84 8.80 -10.54
CA ARG A 79 -11.55 7.83 -9.47
C ARG A 79 -10.54 8.35 -8.45
N LEU A 80 -9.45 8.94 -8.92
CA LEU A 80 -8.42 9.49 -8.02
C LEU A 80 -8.97 10.63 -7.18
N ASP A 81 -9.73 11.54 -7.80
CA ASP A 81 -10.28 12.69 -7.09
C ASP A 81 -11.42 12.29 -6.14
N PHE A 82 -12.19 11.25 -6.48
CA PHE A 82 -13.11 10.63 -5.54
C PHE A 82 -12.35 10.04 -4.32
N ILE A 83 -11.25 9.31 -4.52
CA ILE A 83 -10.43 8.79 -3.43
C ILE A 83 -9.90 9.93 -2.55
N LYS A 84 -9.37 11.02 -3.14
CA LYS A 84 -8.92 12.20 -2.39
C LYS A 84 -10.05 12.84 -1.57
N ALA A 85 -11.22 12.97 -2.17
CA ALA A 85 -12.39 13.52 -1.50
C ALA A 85 -12.84 12.67 -0.32
N ILE A 86 -13.01 11.35 -0.50
CA ILE A 86 -13.42 10.47 0.59
C ILE A 86 -12.36 10.41 1.70
N SER A 87 -11.08 10.36 1.35
CA SER A 87 -9.98 10.34 2.33
C SER A 87 -9.96 11.61 3.19
N LYS A 88 -10.20 12.78 2.57
CA LYS A 88 -10.14 14.05 3.28
C LYS A 88 -11.38 14.34 4.14
N PHE A 89 -12.56 13.99 3.67
CA PHE A 89 -13.81 14.44 4.25
C PHE A 89 -14.64 13.36 4.95
N PHE A 90 -14.47 12.09 4.58
CA PHE A 90 -15.35 11.01 5.03
C PHE A 90 -14.62 9.81 5.62
N ALA A 91 -13.34 9.60 5.32
CA ALA A 91 -12.59 8.49 5.90
C ALA A 91 -12.44 8.67 7.42
N ALA A 92 -12.44 7.56 8.14
CA ALA A 92 -12.10 7.55 9.54
C ALA A 92 -10.69 8.15 9.72
N LYS A 93 -10.58 9.13 10.59
CA LYS A 93 -9.27 9.68 10.96
C LYS A 93 -8.48 8.62 11.72
N PRO A 94 -7.14 8.63 11.59
CA PRO A 94 -6.32 7.85 12.49
C PRO A 94 -6.73 8.10 13.94
N PRO A 95 -6.62 7.10 14.83
CA PRO A 95 -6.84 7.34 16.25
C PRO A 95 -5.90 8.45 16.73
N GLN A 96 -6.27 9.07 17.86
CA GLN A 96 -5.40 10.07 18.47
C GLN A 96 -3.99 9.49 18.65
N SER A 97 -2.97 10.25 18.28
CA SER A 97 -1.57 9.84 18.45
C SER A 97 -1.25 9.46 19.88
N GLY A 98 -0.40 8.48 20.05
CA GLY A 98 0.04 8.00 21.35
C GLY A 98 0.32 6.51 21.37
N ILE A 99 0.79 6.04 22.52
CA ILE A 99 1.16 4.64 22.73
C ILE A 99 0.04 3.99 23.55
N HIS A 100 -0.54 2.90 23.02
CA HIS A 100 -1.56 2.15 23.75
C HIS A 100 -0.97 1.56 25.04
N PRO A 101 -1.68 1.54 26.18
CA PRO A 101 -1.14 1.07 27.47
C PRO A 101 -0.67 -0.39 27.48
N THR A 102 -1.14 -1.23 26.55
CA THR A 102 -0.70 -2.63 26.43
C THR A 102 0.44 -2.83 25.44
N ALA A 103 0.92 -1.76 24.78
CA ALA A 103 2.10 -1.85 23.93
C ALA A 103 3.37 -1.87 24.78
N VAL A 104 4.35 -2.66 24.35
CA VAL A 104 5.69 -2.70 24.95
C VAL A 104 6.64 -1.97 24.03
N VAL A 105 7.16 -0.84 24.49
CA VAL A 105 8.20 -0.08 23.82
C VAL A 105 9.43 -0.08 24.72
N GLU A 106 10.50 -0.75 24.27
CA GLU A 106 11.72 -0.87 25.07
C GLU A 106 12.43 0.49 25.21
N GLU A 107 13.09 0.67 26.33
CA GLU A 107 13.96 1.86 26.56
C GLU A 107 15.06 1.92 25.49
N GLY A 108 15.24 3.10 24.88
CA GLY A 108 16.16 3.33 23.77
C GLY A 108 15.49 3.39 22.40
N ALA A 109 14.25 2.92 22.25
CA ALA A 109 13.49 3.14 21.02
C ALA A 109 13.24 4.63 20.77
N VAL A 110 13.41 5.09 19.54
CA VAL A 110 13.18 6.48 19.13
C VAL A 110 11.82 6.59 18.44
N ILE A 111 10.91 7.35 19.04
CA ILE A 111 9.54 7.53 18.56
C ILE A 111 9.36 8.99 18.11
N GLY A 112 8.96 9.19 16.86
CA GLY A 112 8.72 10.51 16.26
C GLY A 112 7.44 11.19 16.74
N GLU A 113 7.23 12.41 16.27
CA GLU A 113 6.04 13.19 16.57
C GLU A 113 4.79 12.56 15.95
N GLY A 114 3.67 12.60 16.67
CA GLY A 114 2.36 12.16 16.14
C GLY A 114 2.26 10.67 15.82
N VAL A 115 3.21 9.86 16.25
CA VAL A 115 3.19 8.40 16.07
C VAL A 115 2.03 7.79 16.87
N THR A 116 1.36 6.81 16.28
CA THR A 116 0.34 6.00 16.94
C THR A 116 0.83 4.56 17.04
N ILE A 117 0.88 4.00 18.25
CA ILE A 117 1.24 2.60 18.51
C ILE A 117 0.05 1.89 19.13
N GLY A 118 -0.51 0.92 18.38
CA GLY A 118 -1.70 0.17 18.74
C GLY A 118 -1.48 -0.82 19.89
N ALA A 119 -2.57 -1.44 20.31
CA ALA A 119 -2.56 -2.42 21.39
C ALA A 119 -1.63 -3.62 21.10
N ASN A 120 -0.93 -4.10 22.12
CA ASN A 120 -0.06 -5.28 22.08
C ASN A 120 1.06 -5.20 21.02
N CYS A 121 1.45 -4.01 20.59
CA CYS A 121 2.64 -3.84 19.77
C CYS A 121 3.90 -4.08 20.61
N PHE A 122 4.94 -4.60 19.96
CA PHE A 122 6.29 -4.68 20.51
C PHE A 122 7.24 -3.85 19.65
N VAL A 123 8.02 -2.97 20.29
CA VAL A 123 9.02 -2.12 19.64
C VAL A 123 10.34 -2.26 20.40
N SER A 124 11.33 -2.88 19.76
CA SER A 124 12.66 -3.10 20.36
C SER A 124 13.42 -1.81 20.54
N SER A 125 14.33 -1.79 21.51
CA SER A 125 15.16 -0.65 21.94
C SER A 125 16.00 -0.01 20.82
N ARG A 126 16.30 -0.75 19.76
CA ARG A 126 17.09 -0.26 18.62
C ARG A 126 16.23 0.23 17.45
N CYS A 127 14.92 0.25 17.61
CA CYS A 127 14.01 0.73 16.58
C CYS A 127 13.91 2.26 16.55
N LYS A 128 13.67 2.78 15.34
CA LYS A 128 13.37 4.20 15.12
C LYS A 128 12.09 4.29 14.29
N ILE A 129 11.14 5.11 14.72
CA ILE A 129 9.86 5.31 14.04
C ILE A 129 9.71 6.80 13.74
N GLY A 130 9.59 7.14 12.45
CA GLY A 130 9.42 8.51 11.97
C GLY A 130 8.02 9.06 12.22
N ASP A 131 7.90 10.38 12.09
CA ASP A 131 6.75 11.17 12.46
C ASP A 131 5.46 10.69 11.75
N TYR A 132 4.32 10.77 12.45
CA TYR A 132 2.97 10.47 11.95
C TYR A 132 2.80 9.05 11.41
N THR A 133 3.67 8.12 11.78
CA THR A 133 3.55 6.70 11.44
C THR A 133 2.56 6.01 12.36
N TRP A 134 1.77 5.12 11.80
CA TRP A 134 0.75 4.37 12.52
C TRP A 134 1.04 2.87 12.51
N LEU A 135 1.31 2.32 13.71
CA LEU A 135 1.36 0.89 13.95
C LEU A 135 0.00 0.43 14.46
N HIS A 136 -0.68 -0.43 13.71
CA HIS A 136 -1.93 -1.07 14.13
C HIS A 136 -1.68 -2.12 15.24
N PRO A 137 -2.72 -2.63 15.92
CA PRO A 137 -2.53 -3.61 16.98
C PRO A 137 -1.73 -4.85 16.57
N ASN A 138 -0.97 -5.41 17.52
CA ASN A 138 -0.16 -6.63 17.36
C ASN A 138 0.98 -6.51 16.33
N VAL A 139 1.49 -5.34 16.05
CA VAL A 139 2.72 -5.15 15.24
C VAL A 139 3.95 -5.43 16.08
N VAL A 140 4.91 -6.15 15.49
CA VAL A 140 6.22 -6.42 16.10
C VAL A 140 7.30 -5.78 15.25
N LEU A 141 8.06 -4.84 15.85
CA LEU A 141 9.30 -4.29 15.30
C LEU A 141 10.45 -4.77 16.17
N ASP A 142 11.22 -5.75 15.68
CA ASP A 142 12.29 -6.37 16.44
C ASP A 142 13.67 -6.01 15.90
N ASN A 143 14.66 -6.01 16.79
CA ASN A 143 16.05 -5.68 16.45
C ASN A 143 16.21 -4.25 15.87
N GLN A 144 17.00 -4.10 14.80
CA GLN A 144 17.34 -2.83 14.17
C GLN A 144 16.35 -2.51 13.03
N VAL A 145 15.20 -1.94 13.38
CA VAL A 145 14.21 -1.49 12.40
C VAL A 145 14.13 0.02 12.39
N THR A 146 14.33 0.63 11.24
CA THR A 146 14.04 2.04 11.02
C THR A 146 12.82 2.16 10.13
N VAL A 147 11.79 2.87 10.58
CA VAL A 147 10.57 3.19 9.84
C VAL A 147 10.54 4.68 9.58
N GLY A 148 10.30 5.08 8.35
CA GLY A 148 10.16 6.47 7.94
C GLY A 148 8.85 7.11 8.43
N LYS A 149 8.52 8.26 7.85
CA LYS A 149 7.36 9.08 8.22
C LYS A 149 6.10 8.65 7.46
N HIS A 150 4.93 8.94 8.04
CA HIS A 150 3.64 8.73 7.40
C HIS A 150 3.42 7.29 6.92
N CYS A 151 4.05 6.32 7.55
CA CYS A 151 3.86 4.91 7.26
C CYS A 151 2.61 4.37 7.95
N GLU A 152 2.00 3.36 7.34
CA GLU A 152 0.88 2.63 7.94
C GLU A 152 1.20 1.13 7.93
N ILE A 153 1.37 0.57 9.13
CA ILE A 153 1.74 -0.84 9.34
C ILE A 153 0.56 -1.55 10.00
N LYS A 154 -0.05 -2.47 9.26
CA LYS A 154 -1.29 -3.14 9.66
C LYS A 154 -1.08 -4.23 10.71
N SER A 155 -2.19 -4.67 11.31
CA SER A 155 -2.18 -5.63 12.41
C SER A 155 -1.45 -6.93 12.08
N GLY A 156 -0.69 -7.43 13.04
CA GLY A 156 0.02 -8.70 12.94
C GLY A 156 1.26 -8.69 12.04
N VAL A 157 1.68 -7.53 11.55
CA VAL A 157 2.94 -7.40 10.80
C VAL A 157 4.12 -7.65 11.72
N VAL A 158 5.10 -8.41 11.23
CA VAL A 158 6.36 -8.69 11.92
C VAL A 158 7.52 -8.21 11.06
N VAL A 159 8.35 -7.31 11.60
CA VAL A 159 9.52 -6.74 10.92
C VAL A 159 10.77 -6.95 11.78
N GLY A 160 11.85 -7.40 11.14
CA GLY A 160 13.16 -7.47 11.77
C GLY A 160 13.51 -8.81 12.41
N GLN A 161 12.67 -9.84 12.25
CA GLN A 161 13.03 -11.21 12.61
C GLN A 161 14.09 -11.76 11.66
N SER A 162 14.85 -12.75 12.13
CA SER A 162 15.86 -13.42 11.32
C SER A 162 15.21 -14.25 10.22
N GLY A 163 15.76 -14.19 9.01
CA GLY A 163 15.36 -15.04 7.93
C GLY A 163 15.87 -16.48 8.08
N PHE A 164 15.54 -17.33 7.11
CA PHE A 164 15.96 -18.71 7.06
C PHE A 164 17.37 -18.81 6.46
N GLY A 165 18.37 -18.98 7.30
CA GLY A 165 19.78 -19.12 6.91
C GLY A 165 20.45 -20.25 7.66
N PHE A 166 20.84 -21.32 6.95
CA PHE A 166 21.54 -22.47 7.51
C PHE A 166 22.55 -23.01 6.51
N GLU A 167 23.70 -23.44 7.00
CA GLU A 167 24.69 -24.21 6.25
C GLU A 167 24.85 -25.59 6.87
N ARG A 168 25.42 -26.54 6.12
CA ARG A 168 25.74 -27.85 6.65
C ARG A 168 27.24 -27.94 6.98
N ASP A 169 27.52 -28.38 8.21
CA ASP A 169 28.90 -28.70 8.60
C ASP A 169 29.40 -30.01 7.95
N ALA A 170 30.60 -30.44 8.30
CA ALA A 170 31.24 -31.60 7.79
C ALA A 170 30.46 -32.92 8.07
N ASP A 171 29.68 -32.94 9.14
CA ASP A 171 28.86 -34.09 9.54
C ASP A 171 27.43 -33.99 8.97
N GLY A 172 27.14 -32.97 8.16
CA GLY A 172 25.86 -32.72 7.55
C GLY A 172 24.82 -32.07 8.47
N GLN A 173 25.22 -31.60 9.67
CA GLN A 173 24.33 -30.94 10.62
C GLN A 173 24.06 -29.49 10.19
N PRO A 174 22.81 -28.99 10.28
CA PRO A 174 22.50 -27.61 9.95
C PRO A 174 23.05 -26.67 11.03
N VAL A 175 23.87 -25.73 10.60
CA VAL A 175 24.43 -24.64 11.43
C VAL A 175 23.75 -23.35 11.03
N TYR A 176 23.18 -22.64 12.02
CA TYR A 176 22.46 -21.40 11.81
C TYR A 176 23.41 -20.26 11.44
N PHE A 177 23.07 -19.52 10.39
CA PHE A 177 23.76 -18.29 10.00
C PHE A 177 23.08 -17.08 10.67
N PRO A 178 23.70 -16.46 11.71
CA PRO A 178 23.09 -15.35 12.43
C PRO A 178 22.87 -14.15 11.53
N HIS A 179 21.65 -13.62 11.53
CA HIS A 179 21.32 -12.38 10.84
C HIS A 179 21.64 -11.19 11.77
N THR A 180 22.54 -10.31 11.36
CA THR A 180 23.00 -9.16 12.14
C THR A 180 22.66 -7.80 11.54
N GLY A 181 22.15 -7.77 10.31
CA GLY A 181 21.66 -6.57 9.65
C GLY A 181 20.34 -6.08 10.24
N GLY A 182 19.70 -5.14 9.60
CA GLY A 182 18.42 -4.55 10.02
C GLY A 182 17.39 -4.52 8.91
N VAL A 183 16.36 -3.70 9.13
CA VAL A 183 15.37 -3.34 8.10
C VAL A 183 15.26 -1.81 8.05
N VAL A 184 15.28 -1.25 6.86
CA VAL A 184 15.07 0.18 6.62
C VAL A 184 13.84 0.36 5.75
N ILE A 185 12.86 1.09 6.29
CA ILE A 185 11.60 1.40 5.63
C ILE A 185 11.56 2.91 5.42
N GLY A 186 11.35 3.35 4.18
CA GLY A 186 11.24 4.75 3.78
C GLY A 186 9.93 5.40 4.20
N ASP A 187 9.64 6.56 3.64
CA ASP A 187 8.47 7.35 3.95
C ASP A 187 7.23 6.88 3.16
N HIS A 188 6.04 7.10 3.73
CA HIS A 188 4.76 6.77 3.09
C HIS A 188 4.61 5.29 2.70
N VAL A 189 5.28 4.37 3.37
CA VAL A 189 5.17 2.93 3.13
C VAL A 189 3.88 2.39 3.78
N TYR A 190 3.24 1.44 3.10
CA TYR A 190 2.10 0.70 3.62
C TYR A 190 2.44 -0.79 3.67
N ILE A 191 2.22 -1.43 4.80
CA ILE A 191 2.42 -2.87 4.98
C ILE A 191 1.14 -3.51 5.49
N GLY A 192 0.57 -4.40 4.69
CA GLY A 192 -0.68 -5.11 4.95
C GLY A 192 -0.58 -6.14 6.07
N ALA A 193 -1.72 -6.54 6.58
CA ALA A 193 -1.83 -7.40 7.77
C ALA A 193 -1.11 -8.75 7.60
N ASN A 194 -0.49 -9.23 8.68
CA ASN A 194 0.21 -10.52 8.76
C ASN A 194 1.35 -10.69 7.72
N THR A 195 1.91 -9.60 7.25
CA THR A 195 3.11 -9.60 6.40
C THR A 195 4.35 -9.72 7.26
N CYS A 196 5.34 -10.48 6.78
CA CYS A 196 6.64 -10.62 7.42
C CYS A 196 7.73 -9.98 6.56
N VAL A 197 8.63 -9.20 7.19
CA VAL A 197 9.81 -8.60 6.56
C VAL A 197 11.03 -8.99 7.37
N ASP A 198 11.85 -9.88 6.82
CA ASP A 198 13.05 -10.36 7.49
C ASP A 198 14.16 -9.32 7.45
N ARG A 199 14.98 -9.30 8.50
CA ARG A 199 16.20 -8.50 8.55
C ARG A 199 17.27 -9.07 7.62
N GLY A 200 18.15 -8.21 7.13
CA GLY A 200 19.28 -8.68 6.33
C GLY A 200 20.29 -9.50 7.14
N THR A 201 21.05 -10.32 6.44
CA THR A 201 22.09 -11.15 7.08
C THR A 201 23.19 -10.30 7.71
N MET A 202 23.94 -9.53 6.92
CA MET A 202 24.95 -8.57 7.38
C MET A 202 24.57 -7.13 6.98
N GLY A 203 24.01 -6.94 5.80
CA GLY A 203 23.41 -5.68 5.35
C GLY A 203 21.94 -5.58 5.77
N ASN A 204 21.22 -4.59 5.26
CA ASN A 204 19.80 -4.40 5.56
C ASN A 204 18.89 -4.96 4.48
N THR A 205 17.64 -5.22 4.84
CA THR A 205 16.51 -5.28 3.91
C THR A 205 15.96 -3.87 3.77
N TYR A 206 15.62 -3.43 2.53
CA TYR A 206 15.17 -2.07 2.24
C TYR A 206 13.79 -2.07 1.58
N LEU A 207 12.93 -1.20 2.07
CA LEU A 207 11.66 -0.82 1.47
C LEU A 207 11.70 0.69 1.27
N ASP A 208 11.87 1.15 0.04
CA ASP A 208 11.99 2.59 -0.23
C ASP A 208 10.64 3.31 -0.13
N ASP A 209 10.65 4.62 -0.29
CA ASP A 209 9.46 5.45 -0.17
C ASP A 209 8.31 4.97 -1.05
N TYR A 210 7.08 5.14 -0.55
CA TYR A 210 5.83 4.82 -1.26
C TYR A 210 5.65 3.36 -1.64
N VAL A 211 6.49 2.42 -1.20
CA VAL A 211 6.26 0.98 -1.36
C VAL A 211 4.92 0.60 -0.70
N LYS A 212 4.12 -0.20 -1.39
CA LYS A 212 2.83 -0.70 -0.91
C LYS A 212 2.83 -2.22 -0.93
N ILE A 213 2.73 -2.81 0.24
CA ILE A 213 2.71 -4.26 0.44
C ILE A 213 1.33 -4.62 0.99
N ASP A 214 0.67 -5.56 0.35
CA ASP A 214 -0.63 -6.08 0.78
C ASP A 214 -0.48 -7.15 1.88
N ASN A 215 -1.57 -7.78 2.26
CA ASN A 215 -1.61 -8.75 3.34
C ASN A 215 -0.90 -10.07 2.99
N LEU A 216 -0.40 -10.78 4.02
CA LEU A 216 0.16 -12.12 3.89
C LEU A 216 1.33 -12.23 2.91
N VAL A 217 2.14 -11.19 2.81
CA VAL A 217 3.36 -11.17 1.98
C VAL A 217 4.56 -11.58 2.82
N HIS A 218 5.50 -12.30 2.20
CA HIS A 218 6.81 -12.58 2.80
C HIS A 218 7.93 -11.91 2.01
N ILE A 219 8.61 -10.97 2.67
CA ILE A 219 9.82 -10.32 2.17
C ILE A 219 11.01 -10.91 2.90
N SER A 220 11.78 -11.76 2.23
CA SER A 220 12.95 -12.41 2.83
C SER A 220 14.10 -11.43 3.03
N HIS A 221 15.15 -11.93 3.73
CA HIS A 221 16.34 -11.15 4.06
C HIS A 221 17.04 -10.51 2.84
N ASN A 222 17.65 -9.35 3.03
CA ASN A 222 18.42 -8.63 2.00
C ASN A 222 17.64 -8.22 0.75
N CYS A 223 16.30 -8.28 0.77
CA CYS A 223 15.51 -7.72 -0.32
C CYS A 223 15.65 -6.20 -0.37
N HIS A 224 15.56 -5.63 -1.58
CA HIS A 224 15.45 -4.20 -1.78
C HIS A 224 14.29 -3.90 -2.73
N LEU A 225 13.26 -3.25 -2.22
CA LEU A 225 12.11 -2.81 -3.00
C LEU A 225 12.24 -1.31 -3.21
N GLU A 226 12.50 -0.91 -4.47
CA GLU A 226 12.64 0.50 -4.82
C GLU A 226 11.29 1.22 -4.85
N ARG A 227 11.36 2.55 -4.88
CA ARG A 227 10.26 3.49 -4.74
C ARG A 227 9.00 3.12 -5.54
N GLY A 228 7.83 3.20 -4.89
CA GLY A 228 6.54 3.05 -5.54
C GLY A 228 6.19 1.63 -6.00
N THR A 229 6.98 0.62 -5.64
CA THR A 229 6.70 -0.77 -5.95
C THR A 229 5.48 -1.27 -5.16
N PHE A 230 4.59 -1.98 -5.84
CA PHE A 230 3.41 -2.64 -5.27
C PHE A 230 3.62 -4.14 -5.20
N VAL A 231 3.38 -4.74 -4.03
CA VAL A 231 3.41 -6.18 -3.80
C VAL A 231 2.04 -6.60 -3.28
N VAL A 232 1.31 -7.37 -4.08
CA VAL A 232 -0.07 -7.77 -3.77
C VAL A 232 -0.07 -9.07 -2.94
N SER A 233 -1.19 -9.35 -2.27
CA SER A 233 -1.33 -10.37 -1.24
C SER A 233 -0.77 -11.75 -1.61
N GLY A 234 -0.21 -12.45 -0.61
CA GLY A 234 0.32 -13.81 -0.73
C GLY A 234 1.61 -13.93 -1.54
N ALA A 235 2.25 -12.83 -1.93
CA ALA A 235 3.51 -12.88 -2.65
C ALA A 235 4.66 -13.33 -1.75
N PHE A 236 5.60 -14.10 -2.33
CA PHE A 236 6.86 -14.50 -1.72
C PHE A 236 8.03 -13.93 -2.52
N LEU A 237 8.89 -13.16 -1.86
CA LEU A 237 10.13 -12.66 -2.42
C LEU A 237 11.32 -13.34 -1.74
N GLY A 238 12.06 -14.17 -2.48
CA GLY A 238 13.25 -14.85 -1.99
C GLY A 238 14.37 -13.89 -1.61
N GLY A 239 15.27 -14.34 -0.75
CA GLY A 239 16.35 -13.50 -0.20
C GLY A 239 17.18 -12.81 -1.27
N GLY A 240 17.48 -11.53 -1.05
CA GLY A 240 18.25 -10.72 -2.00
C GLY A 240 17.50 -10.33 -3.28
N THR A 241 16.17 -10.52 -3.34
CA THR A 241 15.37 -10.00 -4.44
C THR A 241 15.47 -8.47 -4.48
N HIS A 242 15.72 -7.92 -5.68
CA HIS A 242 15.77 -6.49 -5.90
C HIS A 242 14.72 -6.07 -6.94
N THR A 243 13.81 -5.19 -6.59
CA THR A 243 12.89 -4.56 -7.54
C THR A 243 13.35 -3.15 -7.86
N GLY A 244 13.26 -2.75 -9.12
CA GLY A 244 13.36 -1.35 -9.52
C GLY A 244 12.11 -0.56 -9.13
N GLU A 245 12.04 0.69 -9.59
CA GLU A 245 10.95 1.61 -9.26
C GLU A 245 9.62 1.22 -9.94
N ASN A 246 8.51 1.49 -9.23
CA ASN A 246 7.15 1.38 -9.75
C ASN A 246 6.79 0.01 -10.33
N CYS A 247 7.38 -1.07 -9.82
CA CYS A 247 7.01 -2.43 -10.20
C CYS A 247 5.62 -2.79 -9.65
N TRP A 248 4.92 -3.66 -10.38
CA TRP A 248 3.66 -4.27 -9.95
C TRP A 248 3.83 -5.78 -9.82
N LEU A 249 3.88 -6.26 -8.59
CA LEU A 249 4.00 -7.67 -8.26
C LEU A 249 2.63 -8.18 -7.81
N ALA A 250 1.93 -8.90 -8.69
CA ALA A 250 0.54 -9.33 -8.45
C ALA A 250 0.43 -10.42 -7.38
N ALA A 251 -0.80 -10.78 -7.00
CA ALA A 251 -1.04 -11.73 -5.91
C ALA A 251 -0.45 -13.12 -6.19
N ASN A 252 0.01 -13.78 -5.10
CA ASN A 252 0.52 -15.15 -5.09
C ASN A 252 1.70 -15.40 -6.04
N ILE A 253 2.51 -14.40 -6.33
CA ILE A 253 3.75 -14.60 -7.08
C ILE A 253 4.83 -15.22 -6.19
N THR A 254 5.78 -15.89 -6.83
CA THR A 254 6.98 -16.38 -6.18
C THR A 254 8.20 -15.89 -6.95
N VAL A 255 9.10 -15.20 -6.28
CA VAL A 255 10.36 -14.72 -6.86
C VAL A 255 11.51 -15.49 -6.25
N LYS A 256 12.34 -16.10 -7.11
CA LYS A 256 13.54 -16.81 -6.69
C LYS A 256 14.52 -15.83 -6.03
N GLU A 257 15.31 -16.33 -5.07
CA GLU A 257 16.35 -15.55 -4.40
C GLU A 257 17.32 -14.89 -5.42
N GLN A 258 17.87 -13.72 -5.05
CA GLN A 258 18.83 -12.93 -5.82
C GLN A 258 18.34 -12.53 -7.23
N THR A 259 17.03 -12.51 -7.43
CA THR A 259 16.44 -12.11 -8.70
C THR A 259 16.27 -10.59 -8.77
N ARG A 260 16.66 -9.99 -9.91
CA ARG A 260 16.38 -8.59 -10.21
C ARG A 260 15.12 -8.44 -11.07
N ILE A 261 14.24 -7.53 -10.67
CA ILE A 261 13.04 -7.11 -11.42
C ILE A 261 13.22 -5.63 -11.71
N ASN A 262 13.44 -5.26 -12.98
CA ASN A 262 13.77 -3.88 -13.33
C ASN A 262 12.52 -3.00 -13.36
N ASP A 263 12.71 -1.67 -13.48
CA ASP A 263 11.69 -0.63 -13.34
C ASP A 263 10.41 -0.91 -14.12
N ARG A 264 9.26 -0.55 -13.53
CA ARG A 264 7.95 -0.61 -14.17
C ARG A 264 7.54 -1.99 -14.69
N ALA A 265 8.26 -3.05 -14.30
CA ALA A 265 7.87 -4.40 -14.65
C ALA A 265 6.57 -4.81 -13.96
N LEU A 266 5.78 -5.63 -14.63
CA LEU A 266 4.56 -6.23 -14.11
C LEU A 266 4.74 -7.75 -14.04
N VAL A 267 4.63 -8.30 -12.84
CA VAL A 267 4.59 -9.76 -12.63
C VAL A 267 3.13 -10.15 -12.34
N GLY A 268 2.55 -10.93 -13.24
CA GLY A 268 1.13 -11.33 -13.21
C GLY A 268 0.82 -12.35 -12.12
N LEU A 269 -0.47 -12.54 -11.87
CA LEU A 269 -1.00 -13.43 -10.82
C LEU A 269 -0.38 -14.83 -10.85
N GLY A 270 0.08 -15.32 -9.71
CA GLY A 270 0.61 -16.67 -9.54
C GLY A 270 1.87 -17.00 -10.35
N ALA A 271 2.54 -15.99 -10.90
CA ALA A 271 3.75 -16.21 -11.68
C ALA A 271 4.93 -16.62 -10.79
N VAL A 272 5.79 -17.51 -11.31
CA VAL A 272 7.03 -17.94 -10.67
C VAL A 272 8.22 -17.39 -11.45
N VAL A 273 8.89 -16.39 -10.89
CA VAL A 273 10.01 -15.67 -11.50
C VAL A 273 11.32 -16.34 -11.10
N LEU A 274 12.01 -16.92 -12.07
CA LEU A 274 13.26 -17.66 -11.87
C LEU A 274 14.50 -16.92 -12.40
N LYS A 275 14.30 -15.83 -13.15
CA LYS A 275 15.36 -15.06 -13.81
C LYS A 275 15.05 -13.59 -13.76
N GLU A 276 16.05 -12.77 -14.05
CA GLU A 276 15.91 -11.33 -14.19
C GLU A 276 14.77 -10.95 -15.12
N VAL A 277 14.03 -9.91 -14.72
CA VAL A 277 12.92 -9.33 -15.47
C VAL A 277 13.33 -7.97 -16.05
N GLU A 278 13.20 -7.82 -17.35
CA GLU A 278 13.53 -6.58 -18.06
C GLU A 278 12.60 -5.43 -17.64
N GLU A 279 13.09 -4.21 -17.80
CA GLU A 279 12.32 -2.99 -17.56
C GLU A 279 11.01 -2.98 -18.37
N GLY A 280 9.91 -2.62 -17.70
CA GLY A 280 8.57 -2.55 -18.31
C GLY A 280 8.01 -3.88 -18.83
N ALA A 281 8.70 -4.99 -18.62
CA ALA A 281 8.24 -6.29 -19.07
C ALA A 281 6.99 -6.75 -18.30
N VAL A 282 6.12 -7.49 -18.98
CA VAL A 282 4.98 -8.18 -18.39
C VAL A 282 5.28 -9.68 -18.34
N MET A 283 5.42 -10.23 -17.13
CA MET A 283 5.73 -11.65 -16.89
C MET A 283 4.48 -12.38 -16.45
N ILE A 284 4.23 -13.56 -17.03
CA ILE A 284 3.10 -14.40 -16.64
C ILE A 284 3.47 -15.87 -16.58
N GLY A 285 2.75 -16.64 -15.79
CA GLY A 285 2.80 -18.11 -15.76
C GLY A 285 3.83 -18.70 -14.82
N ASN A 286 3.92 -20.03 -14.81
CA ASN A 286 4.83 -20.83 -14.01
C ASN A 286 5.54 -21.87 -14.89
N PRO A 287 6.86 -21.77 -15.16
CA PRO A 287 7.68 -20.59 -14.85
C PRO A 287 7.23 -19.34 -15.61
N ALA A 288 7.52 -18.17 -15.07
CA ALA A 288 7.11 -16.91 -15.67
C ALA A 288 7.81 -16.67 -17.01
N LYS A 289 7.02 -16.27 -18.01
CA LYS A 289 7.51 -15.87 -19.35
C LYS A 289 7.02 -14.46 -19.66
N LYS A 290 7.79 -13.76 -20.49
CA LYS A 290 7.39 -12.44 -21.00
C LYS A 290 6.14 -12.57 -21.86
N LEU A 291 5.13 -11.77 -21.56
CA LEU A 291 3.95 -11.64 -22.40
C LEU A 291 4.27 -10.72 -23.59
N GLU A 292 4.26 -11.29 -24.78
CA GLU A 292 4.40 -10.50 -26.00
C GLU A 292 3.07 -9.82 -26.34
N LYS A 293 3.10 -8.48 -26.51
CA LYS A 293 1.91 -7.74 -26.98
C LYS A 293 1.64 -8.14 -28.43
N LYS A 294 0.52 -8.77 -28.72
CA LYS A 294 0.02 -8.83 -30.09
C LYS A 294 -0.38 -7.42 -30.51
N HIS A 295 0.25 -6.92 -31.56
CA HIS A 295 -0.10 -5.65 -32.20
C HIS A 295 -1.45 -5.73 -32.86
#